data_a83ea5cb9e9142bb4e9f8010384de1be
#
_entry.id   a83ea5cb9e9142bb4e9f8010384de1be
#
_cell.length_a   1.000
_cell.length_b   1.000
_cell.length_c   1.000
_cell.angle_alpha   90.00
_cell.angle_beta   90.00
_cell.angle_gamma   90.00
#
_symmetry.space_group_name_H-M   'P 1'
#
loop_
_entity.id
_entity.type
_entity.pdbx_description
1 polymer ?
#
loop_
_entity_poly.entity_id
_entity_poly.type
_entity_poly.pdbx_seq_one_letter_code
_entity_poly.pdbx_strand_id
1 'polypeptide(L)'
;CWGGALVRRGPVYTGRALYGRVNESGKLERVNHLGVNLGDTAEDILNTLENKIFLLCDIINNSNCCASDQRYSHDVKQIDEATPARFNADPSRLFEASGSAGKVCVFAVRLDTFEKIPSQVFYVGTNSHDDLTEIRRFLLKDLPRLPIAGEYIHRVAYDIGAEYGKDSFMFIEKFGTAKVP
;
A
#
# COMPACT_ATOMS: atom_id res chain seq x y z
N CYS A 1 4.05 -7.75 -0.65
CA CYS A 1 3.08 -7.05 -1.46
C CYS A 1 1.94 -6.55 -0.58
N TRP A 2 1.67 -5.28 -0.60
CA TRP A 2 0.66 -4.63 0.24
C TRP A 2 -0.62 -4.41 -0.58
N GLY A 3 -1.07 -5.44 -1.27
CA GLY A 3 -1.93 -5.41 -2.45
C GLY A 3 -3.34 -4.85 -2.33
N GLY A 4 -4.06 -5.08 -1.23
CA GLY A 4 -5.51 -4.87 -1.19
C GLY A 4 -6.01 -3.42 -1.31
N ALA A 5 -5.20 -2.41 -0.96
CA ALA A 5 -5.61 -1.00 -0.98
C ALA A 5 -5.30 -0.28 -2.29
N LEU A 6 -4.69 -0.96 -3.25
CA LEU A 6 -4.11 -0.36 -4.45
C LEU A 6 -5.10 0.35 -5.37
N VAL A 7 -6.35 -0.11 -5.44
CA VAL A 7 -7.31 0.46 -6.39
C VAL A 7 -7.68 1.90 -6.06
N ARG A 8 -7.87 2.22 -4.79
CA ARG A 8 -8.26 3.58 -4.38
C ARG A 8 -7.10 4.49 -4.03
N ARG A 9 -6.01 3.93 -3.51
CA ARG A 9 -4.98 4.69 -2.81
C ARG A 9 -3.58 4.55 -3.39
N GLY A 10 -3.40 3.64 -4.31
CA GLY A 10 -2.10 3.32 -4.85
C GLY A 10 -1.20 2.57 -3.87
N PRO A 11 0.07 2.38 -4.24
CA PRO A 11 1.03 1.65 -3.42
C PRO A 11 1.27 2.33 -2.08
N VAL A 12 1.24 1.56 -1.00
CA VAL A 12 1.43 2.06 0.38
C VAL A 12 2.83 2.64 0.61
N TYR A 13 3.81 2.20 -0.16
CA TYR A 13 5.21 2.67 -0.04
C TYR A 13 5.43 4.10 -0.52
N THR A 14 4.44 4.71 -1.13
CA THR A 14 4.47 6.14 -1.46
C THR A 14 4.15 6.99 -0.26
N GLY A 15 3.77 6.32 0.83
CA GLY A 15 3.54 6.92 2.10
C GLY A 15 4.83 7.27 2.81
N ARG A 16 4.63 7.80 3.98
CA ARG A 16 5.71 8.26 4.84
C ARG A 16 6.35 7.10 5.57
N ALA A 17 7.68 7.07 5.59
CA ALA A 17 8.45 6.05 6.26
C ALA A 17 9.62 6.63 7.05
N LEU A 18 10.00 5.93 8.12
CA LEU A 18 11.29 6.04 8.76
C LEU A 18 12.15 4.89 8.25
N TYR A 19 13.29 5.20 7.68
CA TYR A 19 14.16 4.17 7.08
C TYR A 19 15.63 4.54 7.14
N GLY A 20 16.47 3.53 7.06
CA GLY A 20 17.90 3.66 6.83
C GLY A 20 18.21 3.38 5.37
N ARG A 21 19.09 4.16 4.78
CA ARG A 21 19.63 3.93 3.45
C ARG A 21 21.14 4.10 3.41
N VAL A 22 21.77 3.47 2.46
CA VAL A 22 23.16 3.77 2.12
C VAL A 22 23.14 4.87 1.06
N ASN A 23 23.73 6.00 1.36
CA ASN A 23 23.80 7.14 0.43
C ASN A 23 24.87 6.91 -0.67
N GLU A 24 24.98 7.86 -1.59
CA GLU A 24 25.92 7.79 -2.73
C GLU A 24 27.39 7.69 -2.28
N SER A 25 27.72 8.20 -1.10
CA SER A 25 29.08 8.10 -0.53
C SER A 25 29.33 6.80 0.24
N GLY A 26 28.39 5.86 0.23
CA GLY A 26 28.49 4.58 0.93
C GLY A 26 28.22 4.66 2.44
N LYS A 27 27.76 5.79 2.94
CA LYS A 27 27.46 5.97 4.37
C LYS A 27 26.00 5.65 4.67
N LEU A 28 25.78 5.06 5.85
CA LEU A 28 24.43 4.86 6.38
C LEU A 28 23.81 6.21 6.76
N GLU A 29 22.64 6.46 6.24
CA GLU A 29 21.83 7.65 6.52
C GLU A 29 20.46 7.22 7.05
N ARG A 30 20.02 7.87 8.12
CA ARG A 30 18.65 7.74 8.62
C ARG A 30 17.78 8.84 8.04
N VAL A 31 16.66 8.44 7.47
CA VAL A 31 15.69 9.36 6.85
C VAL A 31 14.35 9.23 7.56
N ASN A 32 13.84 10.35 8.07
CA ASN A 32 12.52 10.42 8.70
C ASN A 32 11.55 11.21 7.82
N HIS A 33 10.72 10.50 7.07
CA HIS A 33 9.62 11.05 6.30
C HIS A 33 8.25 10.83 6.97
N LEU A 34 8.20 10.32 8.20
CA LEU A 34 6.92 10.10 8.90
C LEU A 34 6.14 11.40 9.12
N GLY A 35 6.84 12.54 9.13
CA GLY A 35 6.23 13.81 9.46
C GLY A 35 5.91 13.94 10.94
N VAL A 36 6.62 13.22 11.79
CA VAL A 36 6.55 13.30 13.25
C VAL A 36 7.97 13.44 13.76
N ASN A 37 8.20 14.38 14.67
CA ASN A 37 9.46 14.48 15.37
C ASN A 37 9.52 13.35 16.41
N LEU A 38 10.46 12.45 16.23
CA LEU A 38 10.64 11.29 17.10
C LEU A 38 11.87 11.41 18.02
N GLY A 39 12.61 12.51 17.92
CA GLY A 39 13.89 12.69 18.60
C GLY A 39 15.10 12.39 17.71
N ASP A 40 16.29 12.63 18.26
CA ASP A 40 17.55 12.61 17.51
C ASP A 40 18.32 11.29 17.67
N THR A 41 18.17 10.63 18.81
CA THR A 41 18.84 9.35 19.07
C THR A 41 17.95 8.16 18.71
N ALA A 42 18.55 6.98 18.58
CA ALA A 42 17.79 5.75 18.35
C ALA A 42 16.88 5.42 19.54
N GLU A 43 17.37 5.66 20.75
CA GLU A 43 16.65 5.46 22.00
C GLU A 43 15.43 6.37 22.12
N ASP A 44 15.58 7.66 21.77
CA ASP A 44 14.45 8.62 21.75
C ASP A 44 13.38 8.17 20.78
N ILE A 45 13.77 7.76 19.57
CA ILE A 45 12.87 7.31 18.53
C ILE A 45 12.09 6.08 18.99
N LEU A 46 12.79 5.08 19.51
CA LEU A 46 12.17 3.85 20.01
C LEU A 46 11.21 4.14 21.16
N ASN A 47 11.64 4.95 22.13
CA ASN A 47 10.81 5.34 23.27
C ASN A 47 9.56 6.10 22.83
N THR A 48 9.70 7.03 21.88
CA THR A 48 8.60 7.83 21.36
C THR A 48 7.58 6.96 20.60
N LEU A 49 8.05 6.01 19.79
CA LEU A 49 7.19 5.09 19.05
C LEU A 49 6.50 4.09 19.98
N GLU A 50 7.23 3.48 20.91
CA GLU A 50 6.71 2.45 21.81
C GLU A 50 5.67 3.01 22.79
N ASN A 51 5.96 4.15 23.36
CA ASN A 51 5.08 4.79 24.35
C ASN A 51 4.06 5.74 23.73
N LYS A 52 4.07 5.92 22.39
CA LYS A 52 3.17 6.82 21.67
C LYS A 52 3.20 8.26 22.22
N ILE A 53 4.37 8.73 22.63
CA ILE A 53 4.59 10.05 23.22
C ILE A 53 4.75 11.08 22.09
N PHE A 54 3.67 11.33 21.34
CA PHE A 54 3.62 12.44 20.41
C PHE A 54 2.22 13.04 20.39
N LEU A 55 2.17 14.35 20.34
CA LEU A 55 0.94 15.12 20.27
C LEU A 55 0.60 15.44 18.81
N LEU A 56 -0.63 15.89 18.57
CA LEU A 56 -1.02 16.35 17.25
C LEU A 56 -0.17 17.51 16.72
N CYS A 57 0.37 18.35 17.62
CA CYS A 57 1.28 19.44 17.26
C CYS A 57 2.65 18.96 16.79
N ASP A 58 3.07 17.75 17.17
CA ASP A 58 4.33 17.15 16.74
C ASP A 58 4.23 16.59 15.32
N ILE A 59 3.03 16.52 14.78
CA ILE A 59 2.76 16.04 13.44
C ILE A 59 2.94 17.18 12.44
N ILE A 60 3.97 17.11 11.64
CA ILE A 60 4.21 18.05 10.56
C ILE A 60 3.22 17.77 9.44
N ASN A 61 2.18 18.58 9.36
CA ASN A 61 1.23 18.57 8.24
C ASN A 61 1.82 19.32 7.05
N ASN A 62 2.65 18.66 6.30
CA ASN A 62 3.11 19.16 5.01
C ASN A 62 2.20 18.57 3.92
N SER A 63 1.53 19.43 3.17
CA SER A 63 0.61 19.05 2.09
C SER A 63 1.27 18.16 1.02
N ASN A 64 2.59 18.26 0.87
CA ASN A 64 3.36 17.48 -0.11
C ASN A 64 3.75 16.08 0.37
N CYS A 65 3.45 15.74 1.61
CA CYS A 65 3.83 14.46 2.22
C CYS A 65 2.61 13.74 2.77
N CYS A 66 1.71 13.30 1.92
CA CYS A 66 0.57 12.49 2.33
C CYS A 66 0.96 11.03 2.55
N ALA A 67 0.32 10.35 3.49
CA ALA A 67 0.52 8.92 3.69
C ALA A 67 -0.06 8.08 2.53
N SER A 68 -1.00 8.64 1.76
CA SER A 68 -1.55 8.05 0.55
C SER A 68 -1.33 8.95 -0.66
N ASP A 69 -1.30 8.35 -1.83
CA ASP A 69 -1.29 9.08 -3.09
C ASP A 69 -2.66 9.74 -3.35
N GLN A 70 -2.72 11.06 -3.26
CA GLN A 70 -3.97 11.82 -3.42
C GLN A 70 -4.47 11.84 -4.88
N ARG A 71 -3.59 11.64 -5.85
CA ARG A 71 -3.94 11.68 -7.28
C ARG A 71 -4.28 10.30 -7.84
N TYR A 72 -3.88 9.24 -7.16
CA TYR A 72 -3.99 7.88 -7.70
C TYR A 72 -5.40 7.51 -8.11
N SER A 73 -6.40 7.86 -7.33
CA SER A 73 -7.81 7.57 -7.64
C SER A 73 -8.32 8.27 -8.91
N HIS A 74 -7.71 9.38 -9.29
CA HIS A 74 -7.98 10.05 -10.55
C HIS A 74 -7.20 9.40 -11.69
N ASP A 75 -5.90 9.22 -11.49
CA ASP A 75 -4.98 8.74 -12.53
C ASP A 75 -5.30 7.29 -12.94
N VAL A 76 -5.73 6.44 -12.00
CA VAL A 76 -6.08 5.03 -12.29
C VAL A 76 -7.32 4.89 -13.18
N LYS A 77 -8.17 5.90 -13.24
CA LYS A 77 -9.34 5.94 -14.13
C LYS A 77 -9.00 6.27 -15.57
N GLN A 78 -7.82 6.84 -15.81
CA GLN A 78 -7.36 7.23 -17.14
C GLN A 78 -6.75 6.04 -17.88
N ILE A 79 -7.53 4.97 -18.02
CA ILE A 79 -7.07 3.68 -18.55
C ILE A 79 -6.69 3.67 -20.03
N ASP A 80 -7.11 4.70 -20.76
CA ASP A 80 -6.85 4.86 -22.20
C ASP A 80 -5.64 5.78 -22.45
N GLU A 81 -5.07 6.40 -21.41
CA GLU A 81 -3.93 7.27 -21.54
C GLU A 81 -2.62 6.47 -21.71
N ALA A 82 -1.69 7.05 -22.44
CA ALA A 82 -0.37 6.43 -22.65
C ALA A 82 0.54 6.49 -21.42
N THR A 83 0.16 7.25 -20.42
CA THR A 83 0.93 7.43 -19.18
C THR A 83 0.52 6.40 -18.13
N PRO A 84 1.46 5.85 -17.35
CA PRO A 84 1.13 4.98 -16.24
C PRO A 84 0.39 5.75 -15.14
N ALA A 85 -0.55 5.10 -14.45
CA ALA A 85 -1.25 5.67 -13.30
C ALA A 85 -0.28 6.07 -12.18
N ARG A 86 0.89 5.42 -12.14
CA ARG A 86 1.97 5.73 -11.21
C ARG A 86 3.33 5.45 -11.85
N PHE A 87 4.21 6.42 -11.70
CA PHE A 87 5.61 6.30 -12.08
C PHE A 87 6.49 6.24 -10.83
N ASN A 88 7.22 5.15 -10.64
CA ASN A 88 8.02 4.91 -9.43
C ASN A 88 9.20 5.87 -9.24
N ALA A 89 9.68 6.47 -10.31
CA ALA A 89 10.76 7.47 -10.28
C ALA A 89 10.26 8.91 -10.26
N ASP A 90 8.99 9.15 -9.92
CA ASP A 90 8.44 10.50 -9.82
C ASP A 90 9.04 11.24 -8.62
N PRO A 91 9.89 12.27 -8.84
CA PRO A 91 10.56 12.98 -7.77
C PRO A 91 9.61 13.83 -6.91
N SER A 92 8.38 14.05 -7.38
CA SER A 92 7.35 14.77 -6.62
C SER A 92 6.72 13.93 -5.51
N ARG A 93 7.04 12.63 -5.44
CA ARG A 93 6.45 11.68 -4.50
C ARG A 93 7.54 10.96 -3.72
N LEU A 94 7.20 10.58 -2.50
CA LEU A 94 8.07 9.75 -1.67
C LEU A 94 8.06 8.31 -2.22
N PHE A 95 9.19 7.83 -2.68
CA PHE A 95 9.32 6.50 -3.30
C PHE A 95 10.51 5.68 -2.80
N GLU A 96 11.39 6.26 -1.97
CA GLU A 96 12.62 5.61 -1.53
C GLU A 96 12.38 4.32 -0.75
N ALA A 97 11.22 4.20 -0.07
CA ALA A 97 10.85 2.98 0.63
C ALA A 97 10.41 1.85 -0.32
N SER A 98 10.28 2.11 -1.61
CA SER A 98 9.88 1.13 -2.61
C SER A 98 10.88 1.02 -3.74
N GLY A 99 11.09 -0.20 -4.26
CA GLY A 99 11.98 -0.43 -5.40
C GLY A 99 13.46 -0.14 -5.14
N SER A 100 13.89 -0.22 -3.89
CA SER A 100 15.27 0.13 -3.47
C SER A 100 16.33 -0.92 -3.82
N ALA A 101 15.93 -2.07 -4.35
CA ALA A 101 16.81 -3.21 -4.62
C ALA A 101 17.65 -3.64 -3.40
N GLY A 102 17.07 -3.58 -2.21
CA GLY A 102 17.72 -3.98 -0.96
C GLY A 102 18.62 -2.93 -0.32
N LYS A 103 18.65 -1.70 -0.84
CA LYS A 103 19.50 -0.62 -0.29
C LYS A 103 18.83 0.19 0.82
N VAL A 104 17.59 -0.16 1.19
CA VAL A 104 16.80 0.52 2.20
C VAL A 104 16.32 -0.48 3.23
N CYS A 105 16.42 -0.09 4.51
CA CYS A 105 15.81 -0.80 5.62
C CYS A 105 14.70 0.07 6.21
N VAL A 106 13.44 -0.34 6.09
CA VAL A 106 12.30 0.39 6.60
C VAL A 106 12.05 -0.01 8.05
N PHE A 107 12.03 0.96 8.97
CA PHE A 107 11.79 0.76 10.39
C PHE A 107 10.33 1.00 10.78
N ALA A 108 9.72 2.02 10.22
CA ALA A 108 8.33 2.35 10.47
C ALA A 108 7.68 2.98 9.25
N VAL A 109 6.37 2.78 9.09
CA VAL A 109 5.56 3.42 8.07
C VAL A 109 4.36 4.10 8.70
N ARG A 110 3.98 5.25 8.16
CA ARG A 110 2.74 5.94 8.52
C ARG A 110 1.72 5.69 7.43
N LEU A 111 0.57 5.16 7.83
CA LEU A 111 -0.52 4.81 6.95
C LEU A 111 -1.75 5.65 7.26
N ASP A 112 -2.50 6.02 6.23
CA ASP A 112 -3.84 6.56 6.42
C ASP A 112 -4.79 5.44 6.85
N THR A 113 -5.65 5.77 7.78
CA THR A 113 -6.75 4.89 8.20
C THR A 113 -8.08 5.45 7.72
N PHE A 114 -9.06 4.59 7.56
CA PHE A 114 -10.38 4.93 7.06
C PHE A 114 -11.46 4.31 7.92
N GLU A 115 -12.60 4.95 7.94
CA GLU A 115 -13.79 4.38 8.53
C GLU A 115 -14.16 3.07 7.83
N LYS A 116 -14.46 2.05 8.63
CA LYS A 116 -14.94 0.77 8.13
C LYS A 116 -16.38 0.92 7.68
N ILE A 117 -16.61 0.88 6.40
CA ILE A 117 -17.94 0.92 5.80
C ILE A 117 -18.46 -0.49 5.50
N PRO A 118 -19.79 -0.71 5.49
CA PRO A 118 -20.37 -1.95 5.00
C PRO A 118 -19.90 -2.22 3.56
N SER A 119 -19.47 -3.44 3.31
CA SER A 119 -18.94 -3.83 2.02
C SER A 119 -19.34 -5.25 1.66
N GLN A 120 -19.35 -5.54 0.36
CA GLN A 120 -19.57 -6.87 -0.19
C GLN A 120 -18.40 -7.26 -1.07
N VAL A 121 -18.09 -8.54 -1.12
CA VAL A 121 -17.07 -9.12 -1.99
C VAL A 121 -17.78 -9.86 -3.12
N PHE A 122 -17.37 -9.60 -4.34
CA PHE A 122 -17.84 -10.29 -5.53
C PHE A 122 -16.70 -11.12 -6.11
N TYR A 123 -16.96 -12.39 -6.31
CA TYR A 123 -16.08 -13.28 -7.05
C TYR A 123 -16.62 -13.42 -8.46
N VAL A 124 -15.83 -13.01 -9.43
CA VAL A 124 -16.18 -13.07 -10.85
C VAL A 124 -15.21 -14.03 -11.54
N GLY A 125 -15.71 -15.12 -12.06
CA GLY A 125 -14.92 -16.10 -12.81
C GLY A 125 -15.18 -16.00 -14.31
N THR A 126 -14.11 -16.05 -15.09
CA THR A 126 -14.17 -16.15 -16.55
C THR A 126 -12.98 -16.94 -17.06
N ASN A 127 -13.14 -17.53 -18.26
CA ASN A 127 -12.06 -18.17 -19.03
C ASN A 127 -11.61 -17.30 -20.21
N SER A 128 -12.15 -16.09 -20.35
CA SER A 128 -11.85 -15.16 -21.42
C SER A 128 -11.00 -13.99 -20.94
N HIS A 129 -9.92 -13.68 -21.62
CA HIS A 129 -9.12 -12.49 -21.35
C HIS A 129 -9.85 -11.20 -21.73
N ASP A 130 -10.72 -11.27 -22.74
CA ASP A 130 -11.51 -10.12 -23.19
C ASP A 130 -12.50 -9.70 -22.11
N ASP A 131 -13.18 -10.65 -21.47
CA ASP A 131 -14.06 -10.38 -20.33
C ASP A 131 -13.30 -9.70 -19.18
N LEU A 132 -12.07 -10.15 -18.88
CA LEU A 132 -11.23 -9.51 -17.84
C LEU A 132 -10.90 -8.07 -18.21
N THR A 133 -10.66 -7.81 -19.49
CA THR A 133 -10.40 -6.45 -19.98
C THR A 133 -11.65 -5.58 -19.82
N GLU A 134 -12.82 -6.09 -20.20
CA GLU A 134 -14.08 -5.38 -20.03
C GLU A 134 -14.42 -5.12 -18.57
N ILE A 135 -14.27 -6.13 -17.70
CA ILE A 135 -14.45 -5.99 -16.24
C ILE A 135 -13.52 -4.90 -15.69
N ARG A 136 -12.25 -4.94 -16.05
CA ARG A 136 -11.29 -3.92 -15.62
C ARG A 136 -11.70 -2.52 -16.08
N ARG A 137 -12.11 -2.38 -17.33
CA ARG A 137 -12.59 -1.10 -17.87
C ARG A 137 -13.81 -0.60 -17.12
N PHE A 138 -14.80 -1.44 -16.94
CA PHE A 138 -16.01 -1.12 -16.19
C PHE A 138 -15.68 -0.67 -14.76
N LEU A 139 -14.86 -1.44 -14.03
CA LEU A 139 -14.51 -1.14 -12.64
C LEU A 139 -13.74 0.19 -12.47
N LEU A 140 -12.86 0.51 -13.42
CA LEU A 140 -11.99 1.69 -13.30
C LEU A 140 -12.61 2.94 -13.93
N LYS A 141 -13.36 2.82 -15.04
CA LYS A 141 -13.86 3.94 -15.80
C LYS A 141 -15.33 4.26 -15.52
N ASP A 142 -16.18 3.23 -15.51
CA ASP A 142 -17.62 3.42 -15.53
C ASP A 142 -18.26 3.47 -14.13
N LEU A 143 -17.65 2.82 -13.14
CA LEU A 143 -18.17 2.92 -11.78
C LEU A 143 -18.02 4.33 -11.20
N PRO A 144 -19.07 4.85 -10.54
CA PRO A 144 -19.03 6.16 -9.89
C PRO A 144 -17.93 6.24 -8.82
N ARG A 145 -17.72 5.14 -8.11
CA ARG A 145 -16.69 5.00 -7.07
C ARG A 145 -15.84 3.78 -7.36
N LEU A 146 -14.53 3.94 -7.22
CA LEU A 146 -13.61 2.82 -7.30
C LEU A 146 -13.92 1.78 -6.21
N PRO A 147 -13.78 0.48 -6.49
CA PRO A 147 -13.88 -0.56 -5.48
C PRO A 147 -12.82 -0.34 -4.38
N ILE A 148 -13.08 -0.83 -3.18
CA ILE A 148 -12.13 -0.76 -2.06
C ILE A 148 -10.85 -1.51 -2.42
N ALA A 149 -11.01 -2.71 -2.95
CA ALA A 149 -9.94 -3.57 -3.46
C ALA A 149 -10.40 -4.24 -4.74
N GLY A 150 -9.46 -4.63 -5.58
CA GLY A 150 -9.70 -5.44 -6.75
C GLY A 150 -8.45 -6.26 -7.04
N GLU A 151 -8.61 -7.57 -7.07
CA GLU A 151 -7.50 -8.50 -7.28
C GLU A 151 -7.85 -9.47 -8.40
N TYR A 152 -6.89 -9.74 -9.25
CA TYR A 152 -6.95 -10.80 -10.24
C TYR A 152 -6.14 -11.99 -9.74
N ILE A 153 -6.78 -13.15 -9.72
CA ILE A 153 -6.15 -14.40 -9.36
C ILE A 153 -6.26 -15.34 -10.56
N HIS A 154 -5.12 -15.67 -11.16
CA HIS A 154 -5.07 -16.68 -12.20
C HIS A 154 -5.36 -18.07 -11.63
N ARG A 155 -6.02 -18.95 -12.40
CA ARG A 155 -6.38 -20.30 -11.96
C ARG A 155 -5.19 -21.09 -11.39
N VAL A 156 -4.06 -21.04 -12.07
CA VAL A 156 -2.84 -21.72 -11.60
C VAL A 156 -2.37 -21.19 -10.25
N ALA A 157 -2.43 -19.89 -10.03
CA ALA A 157 -2.08 -19.30 -8.73
C ALA A 157 -3.05 -19.73 -7.62
N TYR A 158 -4.32 -19.85 -7.93
CA TYR A 158 -5.32 -20.38 -7.02
C TYR A 158 -5.04 -21.85 -6.65
N ASP A 159 -4.77 -22.69 -7.66
CA ASP A 159 -4.48 -24.11 -7.45
C ASP A 159 -3.19 -24.32 -6.62
N ILE A 160 -2.14 -23.52 -6.89
CA ILE A 160 -0.90 -23.51 -6.09
C ILE A 160 -1.21 -23.06 -4.66
N GLY A 161 -2.00 -22.01 -4.48
CA GLY A 161 -2.41 -21.53 -3.17
C GLY A 161 -3.21 -22.58 -2.37
N ALA A 162 -4.08 -23.31 -3.04
CA ALA A 162 -4.83 -24.42 -2.44
C ALA A 162 -3.93 -25.60 -2.04
N GLU A 163 -2.85 -25.86 -2.79
CA GLU A 163 -1.91 -26.93 -2.51
C GLU A 163 -0.96 -26.60 -1.36
N TYR A 164 -0.36 -25.41 -1.38
CA TYR A 164 0.70 -25.01 -0.46
C TYR A 164 0.23 -24.11 0.69
N GLY A 165 -0.95 -23.51 0.58
CA GLY A 165 -1.56 -22.65 1.60
C GLY A 165 -2.64 -23.34 2.44
N LYS A 166 -2.60 -24.65 2.55
CA LYS A 166 -3.65 -25.47 3.21
C LYS A 166 -3.98 -25.02 4.63
N ASP A 167 -2.98 -24.66 5.40
CA ASP A 167 -3.17 -24.27 6.80
C ASP A 167 -4.05 -23.03 6.93
N SER A 168 -3.77 -22.02 6.12
CA SER A 168 -4.58 -20.78 6.08
C SER A 168 -5.99 -21.05 5.55
N PHE A 169 -6.12 -21.86 4.51
CA PHE A 169 -7.40 -22.24 3.93
C PHE A 169 -8.27 -22.98 4.94
N MET A 170 -7.73 -24.03 5.56
CA MET A 170 -8.41 -24.83 6.57
C MET A 170 -8.78 -24.00 7.80
N PHE A 171 -7.91 -23.09 8.21
CA PHE A 171 -8.19 -22.19 9.33
C PHE A 171 -9.36 -21.25 9.01
N ILE A 172 -9.35 -20.62 7.84
CA ILE A 172 -10.42 -19.72 7.40
C ILE A 172 -11.74 -20.48 7.23
N GLU A 173 -11.71 -21.66 6.63
CA GLU A 173 -12.90 -22.50 6.45
C GLU A 173 -13.52 -22.88 7.80
N LYS A 174 -12.71 -23.25 8.77
CA LYS A 174 -13.16 -23.72 10.08
C LYS A 174 -13.57 -22.60 11.04
N PHE A 175 -12.88 -21.47 11.01
CA PHE A 175 -13.01 -20.40 12.03
C PHE A 175 -13.50 -19.07 11.46
N GLY A 176 -13.59 -18.94 10.14
CA GLY A 176 -13.90 -17.70 9.46
C GLY A 176 -12.76 -16.68 9.48
N THR A 177 -12.88 -15.62 8.68
CA THR A 177 -11.86 -14.58 8.52
C THR A 177 -11.71 -13.68 9.74
N ALA A 178 -12.72 -13.63 10.63
CA ALA A 178 -12.68 -12.76 11.81
C ALA A 178 -11.63 -13.19 12.87
N LYS A 179 -11.11 -14.40 12.77
CA LYS A 179 -10.12 -14.97 13.69
C LYS A 179 -8.73 -15.13 13.08
N VAL A 180 -8.54 -14.63 11.87
CA VAL A 180 -7.21 -14.59 11.25
C VAL A 180 -6.39 -13.50 11.96
N PRO A 181 -5.20 -13.84 12.51
CA PRO A 181 -4.36 -12.87 13.22
C PRO A 181 -3.83 -11.76 12.33
#